data_d396fc93bd4147a359f2bb965c2546d1
#
_entry.id   d396fc93bd4147a359f2bb965c2546d1
#
_cell.length_a   1.000
_cell.length_b   1.000
_cell.length_c   1.000
_cell.angle_alpha   90.00
_cell.angle_beta   90.00
_cell.angle_gamma   90.00
#
_symmetry.space_group_name_H-M   'P 1'
#
loop_
_entity.id
_entity.type
_entity.pdbx_description
1 polymer ?
#
loop_
_entity_poly.entity_id
_entity_poly.type
_entity_poly.pdbx_seq_one_letter_code
_entity_poly.pdbx_strand_id
1 'polypeptide(L)'
;MLLNSSKINLVRLKVKPQDNKDSSRPMGTRPQDPEPSTSPSPAPLMPKRPTIVVLTRDGSLQRLVSGICGSPWAVESSSDPSPGRNLVLYHNVRMVVIDDEVVPAPERGWLCTQINKLAPDAALIYVASQHSAEVEKTARAHGAIYYTAKPLDAARLSTMLQAWLKHPLD
;
A
#
# COMPACT_ATOMS: atom_id res chain seq x y z
N MET A 1 33.22 10.15 26.73
CA MET A 1 33.32 11.58 26.41
C MET A 1 33.13 11.69 24.91
N LEU A 2 32.10 12.21 24.37
CA LEU A 2 31.37 13.44 24.35
C LEU A 2 29.98 13.20 23.77
N LEU A 3 28.99 13.66 24.49
CA LEU A 3 27.59 13.79 24.09
C LEU A 3 27.45 14.89 23.01
N ASN A 4 26.73 14.63 21.93
CA ASN A 4 26.31 15.69 21.01
C ASN A 4 24.80 15.69 20.93
N SER A 5 24.18 16.56 21.72
CA SER A 5 22.77 16.88 21.71
C SER A 5 22.48 17.85 20.56
N SER A 6 21.85 17.42 19.51
CA SER A 6 21.31 18.31 18.47
C SER A 6 19.91 18.77 18.84
N LYS A 7 19.80 20.04 19.18
CA LYS A 7 18.57 20.77 19.49
C LYS A 7 17.68 20.88 18.25
N ILE A 8 16.48 20.35 18.34
CA ILE A 8 15.44 20.56 17.34
C ILE A 8 14.81 21.92 17.58
N ASN A 9 15.00 22.84 16.63
CA ASN A 9 14.38 24.17 16.62
C ASN A 9 12.94 24.08 16.13
N LEU A 10 12.00 24.27 17.05
CA LEU A 10 10.56 24.35 16.77
C LEU A 10 10.23 25.77 16.31
N VAL A 11 10.10 25.97 15.01
CA VAL A 11 9.64 27.25 14.44
C VAL A 11 8.12 27.33 14.55
N ARG A 12 7.66 28.18 15.46
CA ARG A 12 6.24 28.48 15.73
C ARG A 12 5.77 29.55 14.76
N LEU A 13 5.06 29.17 13.72
CA LEU A 13 4.38 30.11 12.81
C LEU A 13 3.15 30.72 13.51
N LYS A 14 3.23 32.03 13.82
CA LYS A 14 2.11 32.85 14.24
C LYS A 14 1.26 33.21 13.02
N VAL A 15 0.03 32.73 12.97
CA VAL A 15 -0.98 33.20 12.03
C VAL A 15 -1.69 34.39 12.65
N LYS A 16 -1.64 35.56 11.98
CA LYS A 16 -2.39 36.78 12.33
C LYS A 16 -3.85 36.62 11.87
N PRO A 17 -4.84 37.03 12.69
CA PRO A 17 -6.21 37.17 12.23
C PRO A 17 -6.34 38.45 11.42
N GLN A 18 -6.96 38.38 10.24
CA GLN A 18 -7.37 39.52 9.44
C GLN A 18 -8.82 39.88 9.78
N ASP A 19 -9.00 41.01 10.46
CA ASP A 19 -10.28 41.72 10.56
C ASP A 19 -10.64 42.28 9.20
N ASN A 20 -11.79 41.90 8.66
CA ASN A 20 -12.40 42.63 7.57
C ASN A 20 -13.83 43.05 7.97
N LYS A 21 -13.92 44.27 8.56
CA LYS A 21 -15.15 45.06 8.59
C LYS A 21 -15.26 45.75 7.23
N ASP A 22 -16.29 45.53 6.47
CA ASP A 22 -16.99 46.67 5.89
C ASP A 22 -18.43 46.35 5.53
N SER A 23 -19.21 47.33 5.84
CA SER A 23 -20.64 47.45 5.73
C SER A 23 -21.06 47.71 4.28
N SER A 24 -22.13 47.08 3.81
CA SER A 24 -23.15 47.77 2.99
C SER A 24 -24.31 46.81 2.70
N ARG A 25 -25.47 47.09 3.32
CA ARG A 25 -26.77 46.61 2.86
C ARG A 25 -27.16 47.36 1.58
N PRO A 26 -27.87 46.74 0.66
CA PRO A 26 -29.24 47.19 0.46
C PRO A 26 -30.31 46.07 0.43
N MET A 27 -31.47 46.56 0.70
CA MET A 27 -32.79 45.94 0.77
C MET A 27 -33.21 45.11 -0.46
N GLY A 28 -33.99 44.10 -0.16
CA GLY A 28 -35.15 43.70 -0.95
C GLY A 28 -34.90 42.59 -1.91
N THR A 29 -35.32 41.39 -1.53
CA THR A 29 -35.92 40.49 -2.50
C THR A 29 -36.65 39.32 -1.78
N ARG A 30 -37.91 39.23 -2.06
CA ARG A 30 -38.84 38.12 -2.21
C ARG A 30 -38.47 36.78 -1.54
N PRO A 31 -39.39 36.18 -0.78
CA PRO A 31 -39.19 34.81 -0.29
C PRO A 31 -39.21 33.85 -1.48
N GLN A 32 -38.08 33.22 -1.74
CA GLN A 32 -38.00 32.02 -2.58
C GLN A 32 -38.37 30.86 -1.70
N ASP A 33 -39.38 30.10 -2.14
CA ASP A 33 -39.75 28.79 -1.59
C ASP A 33 -38.52 27.88 -1.58
N PRO A 34 -38.31 27.09 -0.52
CA PRO A 34 -37.19 26.14 -0.50
C PRO A 34 -37.46 25.05 -1.53
N GLU A 35 -36.71 25.08 -2.60
CA GLU A 35 -36.65 23.93 -3.50
C GLU A 35 -36.28 22.66 -2.68
N PRO A 36 -36.95 21.53 -2.93
CA PRO A 36 -36.62 20.28 -2.24
C PRO A 36 -35.19 19.89 -2.61
N SER A 37 -34.28 20.03 -1.65
CA SER A 37 -32.92 19.57 -1.73
C SER A 37 -32.91 18.08 -2.04
N THR A 38 -32.79 17.75 -3.32
CA THR A 38 -32.54 16.37 -3.77
C THR A 38 -31.12 16.03 -3.29
N SER A 39 -31.02 15.49 -2.08
CA SER A 39 -29.78 14.92 -1.60
C SER A 39 -29.29 13.91 -2.62
N PRO A 40 -28.07 14.04 -3.14
CA PRO A 40 -27.55 13.05 -4.08
C PRO A 40 -27.56 11.69 -3.37
N SER A 41 -28.31 10.75 -3.93
CA SER A 41 -28.32 9.37 -3.46
C SER A 41 -26.87 8.87 -3.40
N PRO A 42 -26.41 8.29 -2.27
CA PRO A 42 -25.04 7.81 -2.19
C PRO A 42 -24.80 6.84 -3.32
N ALA A 43 -23.82 7.15 -4.17
CA ALA A 43 -23.41 6.27 -5.25
C ALA A 43 -23.14 4.86 -4.68
N PRO A 44 -23.62 3.79 -5.32
CA PRO A 44 -23.38 2.45 -4.83
C PRO A 44 -21.88 2.23 -4.69
N LEU A 45 -21.43 1.89 -3.48
CA LEU A 45 -20.05 1.55 -3.19
C LEU A 45 -19.69 0.32 -4.03
N MET A 46 -19.02 0.55 -5.16
CA MET A 46 -18.50 -0.55 -5.97
C MET A 46 -17.58 -1.39 -5.10
N PRO A 47 -17.77 -2.72 -5.03
CA PRO A 47 -16.88 -3.57 -4.25
C PRO A 47 -15.45 -3.38 -4.77
N LYS A 48 -14.54 -3.01 -3.85
CA LYS A 48 -13.13 -2.84 -4.19
C LYS A 48 -12.61 -4.18 -4.72
N ARG A 49 -12.05 -4.18 -5.92
CA ARG A 49 -11.45 -5.37 -6.53
C ARG A 49 -10.34 -5.91 -5.62
N PRO A 50 -10.23 -7.24 -5.48
CA PRO A 50 -9.11 -7.83 -4.77
C PRO A 50 -7.81 -7.44 -5.47
N THR A 51 -6.83 -6.99 -4.70
CA THR A 51 -5.60 -6.40 -5.24
C THR A 51 -4.38 -7.21 -4.81
N ILE A 52 -3.45 -7.37 -5.72
CA ILE A 52 -2.11 -7.88 -5.47
C ILE A 52 -1.15 -6.71 -5.57
N VAL A 53 -0.36 -6.48 -4.54
CA VAL A 53 0.68 -5.44 -4.53
C VAL A 53 2.03 -6.09 -4.78
N VAL A 54 2.79 -5.60 -5.76
CA VAL A 54 4.12 -6.10 -6.10
C VAL A 54 5.15 -5.00 -5.82
N LEU A 55 6.00 -5.20 -4.83
CA LEU A 55 7.11 -4.33 -4.50
C LEU A 55 8.37 -4.86 -5.18
N THR A 56 8.74 -4.27 -6.31
CA THR A 56 9.90 -4.72 -7.09
C THR A 56 10.44 -3.62 -7.98
N ARG A 57 11.74 -3.65 -8.24
CA ARG A 57 12.40 -2.90 -9.31
C ARG A 57 12.56 -3.74 -10.59
N ASP A 58 12.25 -5.02 -10.49
CA ASP A 58 12.36 -5.97 -11.60
C ASP A 58 11.06 -6.00 -12.42
N GLY A 59 11.09 -5.37 -13.58
CA GLY A 59 9.95 -5.36 -14.51
C GLY A 59 9.57 -6.78 -15.03
N SER A 60 10.46 -7.75 -14.92
CA SER A 60 10.18 -9.15 -15.32
C SER A 60 9.28 -9.80 -14.29
N LEU A 61 9.56 -9.62 -13.00
CA LEU A 61 8.71 -10.10 -11.92
C LEU A 61 7.32 -9.47 -11.97
N GLN A 62 7.25 -8.15 -12.19
CA GLN A 62 5.97 -7.45 -12.33
C GLN A 62 5.14 -8.02 -13.49
N ARG A 63 5.73 -8.18 -14.67
CA ARG A 63 5.05 -8.76 -15.85
C ARG A 63 4.61 -10.20 -15.61
N LEU A 64 5.44 -10.99 -14.95
CA LEU A 64 5.13 -12.38 -14.63
C LEU A 64 3.89 -12.45 -13.72
N VAL A 65 3.86 -11.69 -12.61
CA VAL A 65 2.72 -11.65 -11.71
C VAL A 65 1.47 -11.14 -12.43
N SER A 66 1.57 -10.04 -13.19
CA SER A 66 0.43 -9.49 -13.94
C SER A 66 -0.11 -10.46 -15.00
N GLY A 67 0.76 -11.25 -15.63
CA GLY A 67 0.36 -12.24 -16.63
C GLY A 67 -0.36 -13.46 -16.04
N ILE A 68 -0.06 -13.80 -14.79
CA ILE A 68 -0.71 -14.92 -14.09
C ILE A 68 -2.06 -14.51 -13.53
N CYS A 69 -2.17 -13.28 -13.04
CA CYS A 69 -3.34 -12.76 -12.36
C CYS A 69 -4.32 -12.15 -13.37
N GLY A 70 -5.33 -12.93 -13.76
CA GLY A 70 -6.42 -12.45 -14.58
C GLY A 70 -7.54 -11.78 -13.78
N SER A 71 -8.60 -11.30 -14.47
CA SER A 71 -9.83 -10.82 -13.79
C SER A 71 -10.36 -11.84 -12.78
N PRO A 72 -10.83 -11.42 -11.60
CA PRO A 72 -11.13 -10.04 -11.18
C PRO A 72 -9.99 -9.29 -10.49
N TRP A 73 -8.78 -9.82 -10.44
CA TRP A 73 -7.67 -9.28 -9.67
C TRP A 73 -7.09 -8.01 -10.30
N ALA A 74 -6.76 -7.02 -9.46
CA ALA A 74 -5.94 -5.89 -9.83
C ALA A 74 -4.50 -6.15 -9.40
N VAL A 75 -3.53 -5.78 -10.23
CA VAL A 75 -2.10 -5.86 -9.87
C VAL A 75 -1.54 -4.46 -9.87
N GLU A 76 -1.13 -4.01 -8.69
CA GLU A 76 -0.49 -2.72 -8.47
C GLU A 76 0.99 -2.92 -8.14
N SER A 77 1.86 -2.07 -8.64
CA SER A 77 3.29 -2.21 -8.38
C SER A 77 3.96 -0.92 -7.94
N SER A 78 5.01 -1.07 -7.13
CA SER A 78 5.87 0.02 -6.72
C SER A 78 7.33 -0.45 -6.67
N SER A 79 8.23 0.42 -7.10
CA SER A 79 9.68 0.22 -6.95
C SER A 79 10.24 0.81 -5.65
N ASP A 80 9.40 1.40 -4.84
CA ASP A 80 9.75 2.05 -3.57
C ASP A 80 8.83 1.55 -2.44
N PRO A 81 9.38 1.23 -1.27
CA PRO A 81 8.61 0.76 -0.11
C PRO A 81 7.54 1.75 0.37
N SER A 82 7.83 3.06 0.33
CA SER A 82 6.91 4.08 0.88
C SER A 82 5.61 4.21 0.08
N PRO A 83 5.63 4.43 -1.25
CA PRO A 83 4.42 4.34 -2.06
C PRO A 83 3.77 2.96 -2.01
N GLY A 84 4.58 1.88 -1.95
CA GLY A 84 4.07 0.51 -1.83
C GLY A 84 3.23 0.28 -0.58
N ARG A 85 3.63 0.82 0.57
CA ARG A 85 2.83 0.78 1.80
C ARG A 85 1.50 1.52 1.65
N ASN A 86 1.48 2.64 0.93
CA ASN A 86 0.23 3.36 0.64
C ASN A 86 -0.71 2.52 -0.22
N LEU A 87 -0.19 1.79 -1.22
CA LEU A 87 -1.01 0.84 -1.99
C LEU A 87 -1.66 -0.20 -1.06
N VAL A 88 -0.92 -0.74 -0.09
CA VAL A 88 -1.45 -1.71 0.88
C VAL A 88 -2.55 -1.10 1.77
N LEU A 89 -2.43 0.18 2.15
CA LEU A 89 -3.42 0.87 2.98
C LEU A 89 -4.75 1.16 2.26
N TYR A 90 -4.67 1.52 0.97
CA TYR A 90 -5.84 2.06 0.27
C TYR A 90 -6.59 1.05 -0.59
N HIS A 91 -6.03 -0.13 -0.82
CA HIS A 91 -6.61 -1.18 -1.64
C HIS A 91 -7.13 -2.35 -0.81
N ASN A 92 -8.01 -3.15 -1.40
CA ASN A 92 -8.42 -4.45 -0.85
C ASN A 92 -7.33 -5.48 -1.16
N VAL A 93 -6.21 -5.41 -0.42
CA VAL A 93 -5.03 -6.21 -0.68
C VAL A 93 -5.20 -7.61 -0.12
N ARG A 94 -5.03 -8.61 -0.97
CA ARG A 94 -5.10 -10.04 -0.62
C ARG A 94 -3.75 -10.72 -0.73
N MET A 95 -2.80 -10.10 -1.42
CA MET A 95 -1.45 -10.62 -1.58
C MET A 95 -0.46 -9.49 -1.74
N VAL A 96 0.71 -9.64 -1.14
CA VAL A 96 1.86 -8.75 -1.33
C VAL A 96 3.07 -9.57 -1.73
N VAL A 97 3.68 -9.22 -2.85
CA VAL A 97 4.95 -9.80 -3.31
C VAL A 97 6.05 -8.79 -3.04
N ILE A 98 7.02 -9.13 -2.22
CA ILE A 98 8.18 -8.28 -1.88
C ILE A 98 9.43 -8.86 -2.52
N ASP A 99 10.04 -8.09 -3.41
CA ASP A 99 11.40 -8.32 -3.89
C ASP A 99 12.39 -7.64 -2.94
N ASP A 100 13.36 -8.38 -2.42
CA ASP A 100 14.27 -7.87 -1.39
C ASP A 100 15.24 -6.78 -1.89
N GLU A 101 15.32 -6.58 -3.20
CA GLU A 101 16.09 -5.49 -3.81
C GLU A 101 15.47 -4.10 -3.64
N VAL A 102 14.19 -4.01 -3.23
CA VAL A 102 13.52 -2.72 -3.03
C VAL A 102 13.96 -2.02 -1.74
N VAL A 103 14.50 -2.79 -0.76
CA VAL A 103 14.93 -2.26 0.53
C VAL A 103 16.33 -2.72 0.90
N PRO A 104 17.09 -1.89 1.65
CA PRO A 104 18.35 -2.32 2.27
C PRO A 104 18.15 -3.53 3.19
N ALA A 105 19.15 -4.41 3.24
CA ALA A 105 19.09 -5.65 4.02
C ALA A 105 18.60 -5.48 5.48
N PRO A 106 19.04 -4.45 6.23
CA PRO A 106 18.61 -4.26 7.62
C PRO A 106 17.11 -3.93 7.77
N GLU A 107 16.47 -3.40 6.72
CA GLU A 107 15.08 -2.94 6.76
C GLU A 107 14.07 -3.98 6.25
N ARG A 108 14.55 -5.09 5.67
CA ARG A 108 13.70 -6.12 5.04
C ARG A 108 12.70 -6.72 6.02
N GLY A 109 13.16 -7.16 7.19
CA GLY A 109 12.29 -7.69 8.23
C GLY A 109 11.29 -6.68 8.76
N TRP A 110 11.73 -5.44 8.94
CA TRP A 110 10.84 -4.34 9.34
C TRP A 110 9.73 -4.11 8.29
N LEU A 111 10.07 -4.08 7.00
CA LEU A 111 9.07 -3.93 5.93
C LEU A 111 8.03 -5.05 5.96
N CYS A 112 8.45 -6.31 6.03
CA CYS A 112 7.52 -7.45 6.15
C CYS A 112 6.58 -7.29 7.34
N THR A 113 7.10 -6.90 8.50
CA THR A 113 6.31 -6.65 9.70
C THR A 113 5.30 -5.50 9.51
N GLN A 114 5.70 -4.42 8.83
CA GLN A 114 4.79 -3.31 8.53
C GLN A 114 3.68 -3.72 7.59
N ILE A 115 3.99 -4.46 6.53
CA ILE A 115 2.99 -4.96 5.57
C ILE A 115 1.98 -5.87 6.28
N ASN A 116 2.43 -6.81 7.10
CA ASN A 116 1.54 -7.69 7.87
C ASN A 116 0.63 -6.94 8.85
N LYS A 117 1.11 -5.83 9.43
CA LYS A 117 0.27 -4.98 10.28
C LYS A 117 -0.80 -4.22 9.49
N LEU A 118 -0.49 -3.81 8.27
CA LEU A 118 -1.40 -3.05 7.41
C LEU A 118 -2.43 -3.93 6.72
N ALA A 119 -2.07 -5.16 6.38
CA ALA A 119 -2.92 -6.14 5.71
C ALA A 119 -2.69 -7.53 6.34
N PRO A 120 -3.23 -7.78 7.55
CA PRO A 120 -2.98 -9.04 8.27
C PRO A 120 -3.53 -10.27 7.55
N ASP A 121 -4.56 -10.09 6.73
CA ASP A 121 -5.22 -11.14 5.95
C ASP A 121 -4.60 -11.33 4.56
N ALA A 122 -3.58 -10.55 4.22
CA ALA A 122 -2.91 -10.68 2.92
C ALA A 122 -1.79 -11.73 2.98
N ALA A 123 -1.72 -12.54 1.94
CA ALA A 123 -0.62 -13.47 1.73
C ALA A 123 0.68 -12.71 1.44
N LEU A 124 1.71 -12.88 2.26
CA LEU A 124 3.02 -12.27 2.04
C LEU A 124 3.97 -13.26 1.35
N ILE A 125 4.43 -12.89 0.16
CA ILE A 125 5.40 -13.62 -0.64
C ILE A 125 6.72 -12.87 -0.65
N TYR A 126 7.79 -13.55 -0.32
CA TYR A 126 9.13 -12.95 -0.31
C TYR A 126 10.00 -13.53 -1.43
N VAL A 127 10.56 -12.65 -2.25
CA VAL A 127 11.46 -12.94 -3.36
C VAL A 127 12.85 -12.42 -2.99
N ALA A 128 13.78 -13.33 -2.71
CA ALA A 128 15.15 -12.97 -2.42
C ALA A 128 15.99 -12.82 -3.69
N SER A 129 16.95 -11.91 -3.69
CA SER A 129 17.93 -11.75 -4.78
C SER A 129 18.85 -12.96 -4.89
N GLN A 130 19.14 -13.59 -3.75
CA GLN A 130 19.93 -14.82 -3.67
C GLN A 130 19.36 -15.73 -2.58
N HIS A 131 19.45 -17.04 -2.80
CA HIS A 131 19.03 -18.02 -1.79
C HIS A 131 19.96 -18.00 -0.58
N SER A 132 19.35 -17.85 0.60
CA SER A 132 20.02 -17.94 1.89
C SER A 132 19.05 -18.50 2.94
N ALA A 133 19.46 -19.54 3.66
CA ALA A 133 18.66 -20.13 4.73
C ALA A 133 18.38 -19.11 5.87
N GLU A 134 19.30 -18.20 6.11
CA GLU A 134 19.13 -17.14 7.10
C GLU A 134 18.08 -16.09 6.65
N VAL A 135 18.15 -15.68 5.37
CA VAL A 135 17.16 -14.76 4.79
C VAL A 135 15.77 -15.42 4.77
N GLU A 136 15.67 -16.70 4.39
CA GLU A 136 14.42 -17.44 4.44
C GLU A 136 13.85 -17.50 5.86
N LYS A 137 14.66 -17.88 6.84
CA LYS A 137 14.26 -17.95 8.25
C LYS A 137 13.75 -16.58 8.73
N THR A 138 14.45 -15.49 8.38
CA THR A 138 14.05 -14.14 8.73
C THR A 138 12.75 -13.75 8.05
N ALA A 139 12.60 -13.98 6.74
CA ALA A 139 11.37 -13.66 6.01
C ALA A 139 10.15 -14.39 6.61
N ARG A 140 10.28 -15.68 6.93
CA ARG A 140 9.21 -16.47 7.56
C ARG A 140 8.90 -16.00 8.97
N ALA A 141 9.92 -15.63 9.77
CA ALA A 141 9.71 -15.07 11.11
C ALA A 141 8.94 -13.75 11.08
N HIS A 142 9.03 -13.01 9.98
CA HIS A 142 8.29 -11.76 9.76
C HIS A 142 6.99 -11.95 8.94
N GLY A 143 6.53 -13.21 8.79
CA GLY A 143 5.20 -13.53 8.27
C GLY A 143 5.13 -13.85 6.78
N ALA A 144 6.27 -14.03 6.10
CA ALA A 144 6.24 -14.54 4.72
C ALA A 144 5.74 -15.99 4.71
N ILE A 145 4.61 -16.22 4.05
CA ILE A 145 4.03 -17.57 3.89
C ILE A 145 4.71 -18.35 2.77
N TYR A 146 5.28 -17.65 1.80
CA TYR A 146 6.04 -18.24 0.71
C TYR A 146 7.35 -17.48 0.51
N TYR A 147 8.42 -18.25 0.30
CA TYR A 147 9.77 -17.75 0.02
C TYR A 147 10.29 -18.38 -1.26
N THR A 148 10.88 -17.57 -2.11
CA THR A 148 11.63 -17.99 -3.30
C THR A 148 12.83 -17.09 -3.51
N ALA A 149 13.79 -17.52 -4.33
CA ALA A 149 14.96 -16.74 -4.69
C ALA A 149 15.13 -16.65 -6.20
N LYS A 150 15.83 -15.63 -6.65
CA LYS A 150 16.24 -15.49 -8.06
C LYS A 150 17.38 -16.47 -8.38
N PRO A 151 17.47 -17.02 -9.61
CA PRO A 151 16.53 -16.85 -10.72
C PRO A 151 15.18 -17.50 -10.43
N LEU A 152 14.10 -16.84 -10.80
CA LEU A 152 12.75 -17.30 -10.51
C LEU A 152 12.36 -18.47 -11.40
N ASP A 153 11.89 -19.55 -10.79
CA ASP A 153 11.14 -20.58 -11.48
C ASP A 153 9.70 -20.07 -11.74
N ALA A 154 9.49 -19.60 -12.97
CA ALA A 154 8.21 -19.00 -13.38
C ALA A 154 7.05 -20.03 -13.29
N ALA A 155 7.28 -21.30 -13.59
CA ALA A 155 6.26 -22.33 -13.51
C ALA A 155 5.84 -22.60 -12.05
N ARG A 156 6.81 -22.71 -11.15
CA ARG A 156 6.57 -22.89 -9.72
C ARG A 156 5.86 -21.69 -9.10
N LEU A 157 6.31 -20.47 -9.42
CA LEU A 157 5.68 -19.26 -8.94
C LEU A 157 4.25 -19.15 -9.46
N SER A 158 4.01 -19.45 -10.74
CA SER A 158 2.69 -19.47 -11.35
C SER A 158 1.74 -20.46 -10.66
N THR A 159 2.20 -21.67 -10.43
CA THR A 159 1.40 -22.72 -9.75
C THR A 159 0.99 -22.26 -8.34
N MET A 160 1.93 -21.68 -7.60
CA MET A 160 1.68 -21.17 -6.25
C MET A 160 0.68 -19.99 -6.27
N LEU A 161 0.91 -19.00 -7.12
CA LEU A 161 0.01 -17.87 -7.26
C LEU A 161 -1.42 -18.30 -7.63
N GLN A 162 -1.56 -19.19 -8.62
CA GLN A 162 -2.85 -19.72 -9.03
C GLN A 162 -3.58 -20.48 -7.92
N ALA A 163 -2.85 -21.25 -7.10
CA ALA A 163 -3.43 -21.92 -5.94
C ALA A 163 -4.03 -20.92 -4.95
N TRP A 164 -3.33 -19.83 -4.66
CA TRP A 164 -3.80 -18.76 -3.78
C TRP A 164 -4.97 -17.96 -4.35
N LEU A 165 -4.96 -17.70 -5.67
CA LEU A 165 -6.03 -16.96 -6.34
C LEU A 165 -7.35 -17.75 -6.36
N LYS A 166 -7.29 -19.09 -6.35
CA LYS A 166 -8.48 -19.95 -6.31
C LYS A 166 -9.07 -20.11 -4.91
N HIS A 167 -8.22 -20.01 -3.88
CA HIS A 167 -8.61 -20.17 -2.48
C HIS A 167 -8.09 -18.98 -1.67
N PRO A 168 -8.62 -17.75 -1.89
CA PRO A 168 -8.28 -16.64 -1.03
C PRO A 168 -8.65 -17.01 0.40
N LEU A 169 -7.80 -16.68 1.36
CA LEU A 169 -8.10 -16.88 2.78
C LEU A 169 -9.44 -16.20 3.09
N ASP A 170 -10.41 -16.98 3.54
CA ASP A 170 -11.70 -16.51 4.06
C ASP A 170 -11.51 -15.72 5.34
#